data_e5474b004c83ba7544001ddcccdc9811
#
_entry.id   e5474b004c83ba7544001ddcccdc9811
#
_cell.length_a   1.000
_cell.length_b   1.000
_cell.length_c   1.000
_cell.angle_alpha   90.00
_cell.angle_beta   90.00
_cell.angle_gamma   90.00
#
_symmetry.space_group_name_H-M   'P 1'
#
loop_
_entity.id
_entity.type
_entity.pdbx_description
1 polymer ?
#
loop_
_entity_poly.entity_id
_entity_poly.type
_entity_poly.pdbx_seq_one_letter_code
_entity_poly.pdbx_strand_id
1 'polypeptide(L)'
;MKLWPVHKLGVLGFGKAVEKMIQCLNNTLYTSAVVLRLKEQKVMIKKLGLALLTSAIASMSMASVESVQANLKKNYPNINVQNIQKTEMSGIYSGSLDGEIVYLGEAAEHVIAGSMVRLKDQKNLSAALYVQQNSLDWNKLPLKDAIKSVKGNGKRQLAVFSDPNCPYCKQLETELNKLNDVTIYTFIYAIKAQSIAPSKQVFCEADPALAWKNLIAKGTQPTSKKPCANPIERNIELGRSLGLQGTPVVIFSNGFKVNGAVPSTTIENMWRELGL
;
A
#
# COMPACT_ATOMS: atom_id res chain seq x y z
N MET A 1 33.28 -3.73 -22.58
CA MET A 1 33.18 -4.26 -21.21
C MET A 1 33.16 -5.78 -21.32
N LYS A 2 34.18 -6.46 -20.81
CA LYS A 2 34.41 -7.89 -21.05
C LYS A 2 33.65 -8.72 -20.03
N LEU A 3 32.82 -9.66 -20.50
CA LEU A 3 32.13 -10.68 -19.72
C LEU A 3 33.12 -11.76 -19.29
N TRP A 4 33.10 -12.12 -18.03
CA TRP A 4 33.88 -13.24 -17.46
C TRP A 4 33.08 -14.56 -17.57
N PRO A 5 33.78 -15.68 -17.89
CA PRO A 5 33.09 -16.98 -18.03
C PRO A 5 32.94 -17.69 -16.69
N VAL A 6 31.74 -18.29 -16.47
CA VAL A 6 31.41 -19.13 -15.33
C VAL A 6 32.01 -20.53 -15.57
N HIS A 7 32.94 -20.95 -14.70
CA HIS A 7 33.46 -22.33 -14.68
C HIS A 7 32.42 -23.30 -14.09
N LYS A 8 32.13 -24.36 -14.87
CA LYS A 8 31.45 -25.56 -14.44
C LYS A 8 32.31 -26.34 -13.44
N LEU A 9 31.83 -26.56 -12.23
CA LEU A 9 32.37 -27.56 -11.30
C LEU A 9 31.45 -28.78 -11.32
N GLY A 10 32.02 -29.93 -11.76
CA GLY A 10 31.34 -31.17 -11.96
C GLY A 10 31.02 -31.90 -10.63
N VAL A 11 29.78 -32.35 -10.50
CA VAL A 11 29.34 -33.28 -9.47
C VAL A 11 29.51 -34.71 -10.01
N LEU A 12 30.66 -35.31 -9.79
CA LEU A 12 30.90 -36.72 -10.04
C LEU A 12 31.89 -37.24 -8.99
N GLY A 13 31.42 -37.94 -7.95
CA GLY A 13 32.32 -38.60 -7.01
C GLY A 13 31.71 -39.31 -5.79
N PHE A 14 30.43 -39.14 -5.47
CA PHE A 14 29.88 -39.70 -4.23
C PHE A 14 29.13 -41.05 -4.39
N GLY A 15 28.70 -41.46 -5.58
CA GLY A 15 27.91 -42.67 -5.79
C GLY A 15 28.72 -43.97 -5.68
N LYS A 16 29.98 -43.97 -6.09
CA LYS A 16 30.80 -45.23 -6.16
C LYS A 16 31.46 -45.65 -4.84
N ALA A 17 31.58 -44.77 -3.87
CA ALA A 17 32.15 -45.10 -2.55
C ALA A 17 31.12 -45.82 -1.66
N VAL A 18 29.84 -45.50 -1.79
CA VAL A 18 28.77 -46.10 -1.01
C VAL A 18 28.45 -47.52 -1.46
N GLU A 19 28.51 -47.82 -2.78
CA GLU A 19 28.26 -49.18 -3.31
C GLU A 19 29.33 -50.18 -2.92
N LYS A 20 30.60 -49.81 -2.86
CA LYS A 20 31.68 -50.70 -2.39
C LYS A 20 31.63 -51.00 -0.91
N MET A 21 31.11 -50.14 -0.07
CA MET A 21 30.91 -50.39 1.36
C MET A 21 29.78 -51.40 1.64
N ILE A 22 28.74 -51.44 0.84
CA ILE A 22 27.61 -52.34 0.98
C ILE A 22 27.98 -53.77 0.57
N GLN A 23 28.89 -53.94 -0.39
CA GLN A 23 29.33 -55.29 -0.87
C GLN A 23 30.30 -55.98 0.09
N CYS A 24 31.04 -55.28 0.94
CA CYS A 24 31.94 -55.85 1.94
C CYS A 24 31.23 -56.42 3.18
N LEU A 25 29.98 -56.07 3.44
CA LEU A 25 29.22 -56.46 4.64
C LEU A 25 28.42 -57.75 4.49
N ASN A 26 28.37 -58.34 3.29
CA ASN A 26 27.54 -59.50 3.00
C ASN A 26 28.27 -60.90 3.05
N ASN A 27 29.54 -60.92 3.43
CA ASN A 27 30.33 -62.17 3.34
C ASN A 27 30.99 -62.56 4.69
N THR A 28 30.23 -62.58 5.79
CA THR A 28 30.70 -63.29 6.99
C THR A 28 29.54 -64.01 7.67
N LEU A 29 29.67 -65.30 7.74
CA LEU A 29 28.75 -66.28 8.36
C LEU A 29 28.37 -65.87 9.79
N TYR A 30 27.09 -65.62 10.06
CA TYR A 30 26.55 -65.50 11.41
C TYR A 30 25.51 -66.58 11.69
N THR A 31 25.73 -67.29 12.80
CA THR A 31 24.92 -68.40 13.33
C THR A 31 23.50 -67.93 13.73
N SER A 32 22.52 -68.83 13.62
CA SER A 32 21.08 -68.58 13.75
C SER A 32 20.59 -67.82 15.00
N ALA A 33 21.34 -67.78 16.07
CA ALA A 33 20.98 -67.10 17.32
C ALA A 33 21.20 -65.56 17.28
N VAL A 34 22.12 -65.11 16.42
CA VAL A 34 22.40 -63.66 16.22
C VAL A 34 21.35 -63.04 15.29
N VAL A 35 20.83 -63.84 14.33
CA VAL A 35 19.83 -63.37 13.36
C VAL A 35 18.48 -63.06 14.01
N LEU A 36 18.08 -63.82 15.06
CA LEU A 36 16.82 -63.57 15.76
C LEU A 36 16.89 -62.33 16.66
N ARG A 37 18.03 -62.09 17.36
CA ARG A 37 18.20 -60.85 18.15
C ARG A 37 18.31 -59.57 17.27
N LEU A 38 18.87 -59.70 16.09
CA LEU A 38 18.95 -58.60 15.11
C LEU A 38 17.60 -58.26 14.49
N LYS A 39 16.68 -59.24 14.36
CA LYS A 39 15.32 -59.01 13.86
C LYS A 39 14.50 -58.16 14.86
N GLU A 40 14.57 -58.44 16.16
CA GLU A 40 13.85 -57.67 17.17
C GLU A 40 14.45 -56.26 17.35
N GLN A 41 15.77 -56.14 17.28
CA GLN A 41 16.41 -54.81 17.29
C GLN A 41 16.09 -53.98 16.05
N LYS A 42 16.00 -54.60 14.84
CA LYS A 42 15.59 -53.91 13.62
C LYS A 42 14.15 -53.39 13.68
N VAL A 43 13.25 -54.09 14.35
CA VAL A 43 11.86 -53.62 14.53
C VAL A 43 11.79 -52.49 15.53
N MET A 44 12.59 -52.51 16.62
CA MET A 44 12.64 -51.42 17.58
C MET A 44 13.30 -50.19 17.00
N ILE A 45 14.39 -50.33 16.25
CA ILE A 45 15.09 -49.23 15.57
C ILE A 45 14.20 -48.58 14.46
N LYS A 46 13.42 -49.42 13.72
CA LYS A 46 12.46 -48.88 12.75
C LYS A 46 11.34 -48.10 13.41
N LYS A 47 10.84 -48.54 14.57
CA LYS A 47 9.80 -47.82 15.32
C LYS A 47 10.36 -46.52 15.97
N LEU A 48 11.58 -46.55 16.49
CA LEU A 48 12.27 -45.35 17.03
C LEU A 48 12.71 -44.41 15.90
N GLY A 49 13.20 -44.92 14.77
CA GLY A 49 13.59 -44.13 13.59
C GLY A 49 12.40 -43.42 12.94
N LEU A 50 11.22 -44.07 12.91
CA LEU A 50 10.01 -43.46 12.37
C LEU A 50 9.46 -42.38 13.30
N ALA A 51 9.59 -42.54 14.61
CA ALA A 51 9.20 -41.51 15.61
C ALA A 51 10.14 -40.30 15.62
N LEU A 52 11.43 -40.48 15.30
CA LEU A 52 12.41 -39.40 15.18
C LEU A 52 12.32 -38.66 13.84
N LEU A 53 11.91 -39.35 12.74
CA LEU A 53 11.67 -38.66 11.46
C LEU A 53 10.40 -37.80 11.48
N THR A 54 9.39 -38.14 12.26
CA THR A 54 8.16 -37.33 12.37
C THR A 54 8.34 -36.08 13.20
N SER A 55 9.34 -36.02 14.07
CA SER A 55 9.66 -34.82 14.86
C SER A 55 10.60 -33.84 14.14
N ALA A 56 11.30 -34.26 13.09
CA ALA A 56 12.20 -33.40 12.31
C ALA A 56 11.51 -32.60 11.18
N ILE A 57 10.24 -32.88 10.87
CA ILE A 57 9.47 -32.16 9.84
C ILE A 57 8.78 -30.89 10.40
N ALA A 58 8.84 -30.67 11.71
CA ALA A 58 8.09 -29.60 12.37
C ALA A 58 8.85 -28.29 12.56
N SER A 59 9.83 -27.94 11.72
CA SER A 59 10.51 -26.66 11.85
C SER A 59 11.02 -26.06 10.55
N MET A 60 10.31 -26.24 9.44
CA MET A 60 10.32 -25.18 8.43
C MET A 60 9.39 -24.10 8.97
N SER A 61 9.91 -23.28 9.88
CA SER A 61 9.28 -22.02 10.28
C SER A 61 9.11 -21.23 8.99
N MET A 62 7.93 -21.33 8.39
CA MET A 62 7.57 -20.43 7.31
C MET A 62 7.63 -19.04 7.95
N ALA A 63 8.59 -18.24 7.52
CA ALA A 63 8.67 -16.87 7.97
C ALA A 63 7.32 -16.21 7.83
N SER A 64 6.85 -15.67 8.92
CA SER A 64 5.53 -15.05 9.02
C SER A 64 5.68 -13.54 9.21
N VAL A 65 4.63 -12.81 9.01
CA VAL A 65 4.58 -11.37 9.31
C VAL A 65 5.00 -11.12 10.76
N GLU A 66 4.56 -12.00 11.68
CA GLU A 66 4.86 -11.92 13.10
C GLU A 66 6.36 -12.08 13.38
N SER A 67 7.04 -12.97 12.64
CA SER A 67 8.50 -13.16 12.80
C SER A 67 9.28 -11.92 12.33
N VAL A 68 8.88 -11.29 11.24
CA VAL A 68 9.47 -10.03 10.76
C VAL A 68 9.26 -8.91 11.77
N GLN A 69 8.05 -8.79 12.32
CA GLN A 69 7.74 -7.80 13.37
C GLN A 69 8.57 -8.02 14.63
N ALA A 70 8.70 -9.29 15.06
CA ALA A 70 9.51 -9.63 16.23
C ALA A 70 10.99 -9.31 16.01
N ASN A 71 11.55 -9.62 14.84
CA ASN A 71 12.92 -9.31 14.48
C ASN A 71 13.18 -7.81 14.45
N LEU A 72 12.28 -7.03 13.83
CA LEU A 72 12.35 -5.55 13.86
C LEU A 72 12.35 -5.01 15.28
N LYS A 73 11.38 -5.41 16.09
CA LYS A 73 11.26 -4.92 17.47
C LYS A 73 12.46 -5.29 18.32
N LYS A 74 13.03 -6.48 18.13
CA LYS A 74 14.19 -6.96 18.87
C LYS A 74 15.48 -6.23 18.47
N ASN A 75 15.73 -6.09 17.17
CA ASN A 75 17.00 -5.62 16.64
C ASN A 75 17.03 -4.11 16.39
N TYR A 76 15.86 -3.51 16.11
CA TYR A 76 15.72 -2.10 15.71
C TYR A 76 14.51 -1.45 16.40
N PRO A 77 14.47 -1.34 17.73
CA PRO A 77 13.30 -0.89 18.50
C PRO A 77 12.82 0.54 18.14
N ASN A 78 13.72 1.36 17.58
CA ASN A 78 13.41 2.73 17.18
C ASN A 78 12.87 2.84 15.76
N ILE A 79 12.83 1.75 14.98
CA ILE A 79 12.30 1.74 13.61
C ILE A 79 10.89 1.17 13.65
N ASN A 80 9.90 2.01 13.36
CA ASN A 80 8.49 1.64 13.40
C ASN A 80 7.93 1.41 12.00
N VAL A 81 8.09 0.20 11.47
CA VAL A 81 7.44 -0.20 10.21
C VAL A 81 6.03 -0.70 10.51
N GLN A 82 5.04 -0.02 9.96
CA GLN A 82 3.62 -0.33 10.10
C GLN A 82 3.10 -1.19 8.94
N ASN A 83 1.93 -1.82 9.12
CA ASN A 83 1.20 -2.54 8.08
C ASN A 83 2.05 -3.58 7.33
N ILE A 84 2.89 -4.32 8.07
CA ILE A 84 3.74 -5.36 7.47
C ILE A 84 2.85 -6.47 6.90
N GLN A 85 3.08 -6.82 5.63
CA GLN A 85 2.35 -7.88 4.92
C GLN A 85 3.24 -8.61 3.92
N LYS A 86 2.84 -9.82 3.54
CA LYS A 86 3.54 -10.61 2.52
C LYS A 86 3.41 -9.95 1.15
N THR A 87 4.44 -10.04 0.34
CA THR A 87 4.41 -9.66 -1.07
C THR A 87 4.28 -10.89 -1.98
N GLU A 88 4.16 -10.66 -3.28
CA GLU A 88 4.21 -11.74 -4.29
C GLU A 88 5.59 -12.41 -4.37
N MET A 89 6.64 -11.74 -3.87
CA MET A 89 7.99 -12.30 -3.80
C MET A 89 8.19 -13.06 -2.50
N SER A 90 8.55 -14.33 -2.61
CA SER A 90 8.85 -15.15 -1.43
C SER A 90 9.99 -14.55 -0.61
N GLY A 91 9.83 -14.49 0.70
CA GLY A 91 10.82 -13.94 1.64
C GLY A 91 10.90 -12.43 1.69
N ILE A 92 10.08 -11.71 0.90
CA ILE A 92 10.00 -10.25 0.91
C ILE A 92 8.64 -9.82 1.45
N TYR A 93 8.67 -8.90 2.39
CA TYR A 93 7.51 -8.28 3.04
C TYR A 93 7.47 -6.80 2.69
N SER A 94 6.28 -6.24 2.55
CA SER A 94 6.08 -4.80 2.44
C SER A 94 5.58 -4.22 3.75
N GLY A 95 5.87 -2.97 4.00
CA GLY A 95 5.34 -2.21 5.12
C GLY A 95 5.37 -0.71 4.83
N SER A 96 4.98 0.09 5.80
CA SER A 96 5.06 1.55 5.73
C SER A 96 6.02 2.07 6.78
N LEU A 97 7.00 2.86 6.37
CA LEU A 97 7.92 3.61 7.23
C LEU A 97 7.76 5.10 6.92
N ASP A 98 7.32 5.87 7.90
CA ASP A 98 7.05 7.32 7.75
C ASP A 98 6.11 7.67 6.58
N GLY A 99 5.17 6.78 6.28
CA GLY A 99 4.19 6.94 5.19
C GLY A 99 4.65 6.43 3.81
N GLU A 100 5.93 6.04 3.68
CA GLU A 100 6.48 5.48 2.46
C GLU A 100 6.41 3.96 2.46
N ILE A 101 6.19 3.35 1.28
CA ILE A 101 6.23 1.90 1.14
C ILE A 101 7.68 1.43 1.14
N VAL A 102 7.96 0.50 2.04
CA VAL A 102 9.27 -0.14 2.15
C VAL A 102 9.14 -1.66 2.06
N TYR A 103 10.25 -2.31 1.73
CA TYR A 103 10.34 -3.78 1.66
C TYR A 103 11.41 -4.30 2.60
N LEU A 104 11.13 -5.45 3.19
CA LEU A 104 11.96 -6.09 4.21
C LEU A 104 12.16 -7.56 3.86
N GLY A 105 13.36 -8.08 4.10
CA GLY A 105 13.57 -9.53 4.15
C GLY A 105 13.06 -10.13 5.46
N GLU A 106 13.01 -11.45 5.55
CA GLU A 106 12.53 -12.19 6.75
C GLU A 106 13.29 -11.85 8.04
N ALA A 107 14.61 -11.68 7.94
CA ALA A 107 15.46 -11.31 9.08
C ALA A 107 15.29 -9.84 9.51
N ALA A 108 14.64 -9.02 8.68
CA ALA A 108 14.46 -7.58 8.88
C ALA A 108 15.77 -6.79 9.06
N GLU A 109 16.87 -7.28 8.47
CA GLU A 109 18.20 -6.62 8.58
C GLU A 109 18.37 -5.49 7.57
N HIS A 110 17.59 -5.48 6.50
CA HIS A 110 17.68 -4.51 5.43
C HIS A 110 16.31 -3.96 5.08
N VAL A 111 16.27 -2.67 4.77
CA VAL A 111 15.11 -1.97 4.22
C VAL A 111 15.42 -1.56 2.78
N ILE A 112 14.51 -1.89 1.87
CA ILE A 112 14.56 -1.43 0.48
C ILE A 112 13.48 -0.37 0.33
N ALA A 113 13.85 0.86 0.01
CA ALA A 113 12.92 1.93 -0.36
C ALA A 113 12.86 2.03 -1.88
N GLY A 114 11.65 2.07 -2.43
CA GLY A 114 11.44 2.15 -3.87
C GLY A 114 10.19 1.43 -4.35
N SER A 115 10.05 1.29 -5.67
CA SER A 115 8.88 0.67 -6.28
C SER A 115 9.14 -0.77 -6.71
N MET A 116 8.23 -1.65 -6.32
CA MET A 116 8.16 -3.03 -6.83
C MET A 116 7.25 -3.06 -8.05
N VAL A 117 7.81 -3.41 -9.19
CA VAL A 117 7.07 -3.53 -10.45
C VAL A 117 7.08 -4.98 -10.91
N ARG A 118 5.91 -5.54 -11.18
CA ARG A 118 5.79 -6.87 -11.74
C ARG A 118 6.05 -6.83 -13.26
N LEU A 119 7.12 -7.49 -13.70
CA LEU A 119 7.58 -7.39 -15.09
C LEU A 119 6.59 -7.98 -16.12
N LYS A 120 5.85 -9.00 -15.71
CA LYS A 120 4.89 -9.72 -16.56
C LYS A 120 3.83 -8.79 -17.20
N ASP A 121 3.34 -7.80 -16.46
CA ASP A 121 2.27 -6.89 -16.87
C ASP A 121 2.59 -5.42 -16.56
N GLN A 122 3.83 -5.15 -16.17
CA GLN A 122 4.36 -3.83 -15.79
C GLN A 122 3.57 -3.14 -14.66
N LYS A 123 2.84 -3.94 -13.84
CA LYS A 123 2.04 -3.42 -12.75
C LYS A 123 2.92 -2.94 -11.60
N ASN A 124 2.74 -1.69 -11.20
CA ASN A 124 3.37 -1.13 -10.01
C ASN A 124 2.64 -1.62 -8.74
N LEU A 125 3.24 -2.59 -8.05
CA LEU A 125 2.68 -3.19 -6.84
C LEU A 125 2.78 -2.25 -5.63
N SER A 126 3.82 -1.40 -5.58
CA SER A 126 3.98 -0.39 -4.53
C SER A 126 2.88 0.66 -4.59
N ALA A 127 2.49 1.10 -5.78
CA ALA A 127 1.39 2.05 -5.94
C ALA A 127 0.07 1.48 -5.41
N ALA A 128 -0.21 0.20 -5.67
CA ALA A 128 -1.40 -0.46 -5.15
C ALA A 128 -1.39 -0.55 -3.61
N LEU A 129 -0.24 -0.87 -3.01
CA LEU A 129 -0.05 -0.90 -1.56
C LEU A 129 -0.18 0.50 -0.94
N TYR A 130 0.42 1.50 -1.56
CA TYR A 130 0.34 2.89 -1.11
C TYR A 130 -1.12 3.36 -1.07
N VAL A 131 -1.88 3.07 -2.14
CA VAL A 131 -3.32 3.35 -2.19
C VAL A 131 -4.04 2.63 -1.05
N GLN A 132 -3.85 1.33 -0.90
CA GLN A 132 -4.51 0.54 0.15
C GLN A 132 -4.25 1.08 1.56
N GLN A 133 -3.04 1.52 1.85
CA GLN A 133 -2.64 2.00 3.18
C GLN A 133 -3.01 3.46 3.45
N ASN A 134 -3.14 4.28 2.40
CA ASN A 134 -3.36 5.72 2.51
C ASN A 134 -4.74 6.18 2.03
N SER A 135 -5.63 5.26 1.67
CA SER A 135 -6.97 5.60 1.22
C SER A 135 -7.91 5.92 2.38
N LEU A 136 -8.71 6.94 2.16
CA LEU A 136 -9.85 7.28 3.00
C LEU A 136 -11.07 6.46 2.55
N ASP A 137 -11.99 6.23 3.47
CA ASP A 137 -13.27 5.63 3.09
C ASP A 137 -14.16 6.67 2.36
N TRP A 138 -14.18 6.59 1.03
CA TRP A 138 -14.99 7.47 0.19
C TRP A 138 -16.46 7.55 0.61
N ASN A 139 -17.04 6.41 1.05
CA ASN A 139 -18.45 6.33 1.42
C ASN A 139 -18.79 7.09 2.70
N LYS A 140 -17.77 7.45 3.50
CA LYS A 140 -17.93 8.28 4.70
C LYS A 140 -17.89 9.77 4.41
N LEU A 141 -17.57 10.17 3.18
CA LEU A 141 -17.59 11.58 2.83
C LEU A 141 -19.04 12.07 2.74
N PRO A 142 -19.41 13.14 3.46
CA PRO A 142 -20.74 13.73 3.41
C PRO A 142 -20.91 14.58 2.14
N LEU A 143 -21.02 13.92 0.97
CA LEU A 143 -21.03 14.58 -0.36
C LEU A 143 -22.10 15.68 -0.49
N LYS A 144 -23.18 15.61 0.32
CA LYS A 144 -24.21 16.66 0.40
C LYS A 144 -23.68 18.01 0.94
N ASP A 145 -22.58 18.01 1.66
CA ASP A 145 -21.95 19.19 2.24
C ASP A 145 -20.90 19.83 1.28
N ALA A 146 -20.72 19.21 0.11
CA ALA A 146 -19.85 19.71 -0.94
C ALA A 146 -20.63 20.47 -2.04
N ILE A 147 -19.95 21.37 -2.71
CA ILE A 147 -20.41 21.92 -3.96
C ILE A 147 -20.18 20.88 -5.06
N LYS A 148 -21.25 20.45 -5.71
CA LYS A 148 -21.19 19.48 -6.81
C LYS A 148 -21.10 20.19 -8.15
N SER A 149 -20.10 19.86 -8.96
CA SER A 149 -20.03 20.26 -10.36
C SER A 149 -19.84 19.03 -11.25
N VAL A 150 -20.55 19.01 -12.39
CA VAL A 150 -20.54 17.87 -13.34
C VAL A 150 -20.07 18.38 -14.68
N LYS A 151 -19.16 17.64 -15.30
CA LYS A 151 -18.66 17.88 -16.66
C LYS A 151 -18.79 16.60 -17.47
N GLY A 152 -19.22 16.74 -18.71
CA GLY A 152 -19.46 15.59 -19.60
C GLY A 152 -20.44 14.58 -18.98
N ASN A 153 -20.12 13.30 -19.04
CA ASN A 153 -20.97 12.23 -18.50
C ASN A 153 -20.89 12.09 -16.96
N GLY A 154 -19.94 12.76 -16.29
CA GLY A 154 -19.78 12.79 -14.84
C GLY A 154 -19.43 11.45 -14.18
N LYS A 155 -19.02 10.42 -14.93
CA LYS A 155 -18.80 9.06 -14.39
C LYS A 155 -17.66 8.98 -13.40
N ARG A 156 -16.54 9.65 -13.67
CA ARG A 156 -15.40 9.69 -12.77
C ARG A 156 -15.69 10.67 -11.65
N GLN A 157 -15.23 10.39 -10.43
CA GLN A 157 -15.55 11.21 -9.28
C GLN A 157 -14.30 11.64 -8.53
N LEU A 158 -14.29 12.90 -8.12
CA LEU A 158 -13.28 13.47 -7.23
C LEU A 158 -13.94 14.22 -6.09
N ALA A 159 -13.38 14.13 -4.89
CA ALA A 159 -13.62 15.09 -3.83
C ALA A 159 -12.40 16.00 -3.69
N VAL A 160 -12.63 17.30 -3.51
CA VAL A 160 -11.56 18.30 -3.42
C VAL A 160 -11.78 19.14 -2.19
N PHE A 161 -10.78 19.18 -1.29
CA PHE A 161 -10.75 20.08 -0.16
C PHE A 161 -9.98 21.35 -0.55
N SER A 162 -10.64 22.50 -0.54
CA SER A 162 -10.11 23.72 -1.13
C SER A 162 -10.44 24.96 -0.28
N ASP A 163 -9.48 25.90 -0.21
CA ASP A 163 -9.63 27.19 0.46
C ASP A 163 -9.59 28.32 -0.59
N PRO A 164 -10.55 29.25 -0.60
CA PRO A 164 -10.62 30.31 -1.64
C PRO A 164 -9.42 31.27 -1.64
N ASN A 165 -8.73 31.41 -0.52
CA ASN A 165 -7.54 32.24 -0.39
C ASN A 165 -6.22 31.47 -0.48
N CYS A 166 -6.25 30.21 -0.93
CA CYS A 166 -5.07 29.41 -1.16
C CYS A 166 -4.58 29.52 -2.63
N PRO A 167 -3.35 29.99 -2.89
CA PRO A 167 -2.83 30.11 -4.25
C PRO A 167 -2.80 28.78 -5.00
N TYR A 168 -2.41 27.70 -4.33
CA TYR A 168 -2.40 26.35 -4.90
C TYR A 168 -3.80 25.83 -5.21
N CYS A 169 -4.82 26.24 -4.44
CA CYS A 169 -6.21 25.90 -4.75
C CYS A 169 -6.68 26.58 -6.06
N LYS A 170 -6.29 27.83 -6.28
CA LYS A 170 -6.55 28.53 -7.55
C LYS A 170 -5.88 27.83 -8.73
N GLN A 171 -4.63 27.39 -8.54
CA GLN A 171 -3.90 26.62 -9.55
C GLN A 171 -4.60 25.30 -9.84
N LEU A 172 -4.99 24.55 -8.80
CA LEU A 172 -5.73 23.28 -8.97
C LEU A 172 -7.05 23.51 -9.70
N GLU A 173 -7.80 24.54 -9.42
CA GLU A 173 -9.06 24.85 -10.08
C GLU A 173 -8.87 25.01 -11.60
N THR A 174 -7.75 25.65 -12.01
CA THR A 174 -7.38 25.75 -13.42
C THR A 174 -7.13 24.38 -14.05
N GLU A 175 -6.49 23.46 -13.34
CA GLU A 175 -6.26 22.08 -13.81
C GLU A 175 -7.55 21.27 -13.83
N LEU A 176 -8.39 21.37 -12.80
CA LEU A 176 -9.70 20.71 -12.76
C LEU A 176 -10.61 21.17 -13.91
N ASN A 177 -10.47 22.42 -14.34
CA ASN A 177 -11.25 22.94 -15.47
C ASN A 177 -10.91 22.29 -16.83
N LYS A 178 -9.74 21.66 -16.96
CA LYS A 178 -9.32 20.93 -18.16
C LYS A 178 -9.87 19.49 -18.21
N LEU A 179 -10.32 18.97 -17.07
CA LEU A 179 -10.89 17.62 -17.00
C LEU A 179 -12.27 17.57 -17.66
N ASN A 180 -12.62 16.40 -18.21
CA ASN A 180 -13.93 16.09 -18.75
C ASN A 180 -14.47 14.78 -18.15
N ASP A 181 -15.74 14.48 -18.37
CA ASP A 181 -16.39 13.24 -17.87
C ASP A 181 -16.22 12.99 -16.38
N VAL A 182 -16.30 14.05 -15.57
CA VAL A 182 -16.03 14.02 -14.12
C VAL A 182 -17.12 14.75 -13.32
N THR A 183 -17.45 14.17 -12.17
CA THR A 183 -18.17 14.84 -11.08
C THR A 183 -17.15 15.24 -10.00
N ILE A 184 -17.12 16.53 -9.68
CA ILE A 184 -16.23 17.09 -8.66
C ILE A 184 -17.09 17.55 -7.48
N TYR A 185 -16.76 17.05 -6.29
CA TYR A 185 -17.35 17.45 -5.01
C TYR A 185 -16.37 18.33 -4.26
N THR A 186 -16.57 19.66 -4.30
CA THR A 186 -15.68 20.62 -3.63
C THR A 186 -16.16 20.87 -2.21
N PHE A 187 -15.43 20.34 -1.25
CA PHE A 187 -15.54 20.73 0.16
C PHE A 187 -14.76 22.02 0.39
N ILE A 188 -15.46 23.11 0.67
CA ILE A 188 -14.76 24.34 1.04
C ILE A 188 -14.17 24.15 2.44
N TYR A 189 -12.86 23.98 2.50
CA TYR A 189 -12.07 23.78 3.71
C TYR A 189 -11.35 25.10 4.03
N ALA A 190 -12.11 26.03 4.62
CA ALA A 190 -11.67 27.38 4.92
C ALA A 190 -10.75 27.39 6.15
N ILE A 191 -9.46 27.06 5.95
CA ILE A 191 -8.47 27.00 7.04
C ILE A 191 -7.91 28.36 7.43
N LYS A 192 -8.06 29.38 6.57
CA LYS A 192 -7.65 30.74 6.85
C LYS A 192 -8.84 31.54 7.41
N ALA A 193 -8.62 32.37 8.43
CA ALA A 193 -9.69 33.16 9.07
C ALA A 193 -10.48 34.01 8.06
N GLN A 194 -9.77 34.65 7.13
CA GLN A 194 -10.39 35.48 6.07
C GLN A 194 -11.18 34.66 5.04
N SER A 195 -11.01 33.36 5.00
CA SER A 195 -11.73 32.48 4.08
C SER A 195 -13.12 32.08 4.59
N ILE A 196 -13.36 32.14 5.91
CA ILE A 196 -14.57 31.60 6.54
C ILE A 196 -15.81 32.35 6.08
N ALA A 197 -15.82 33.70 6.22
CA ALA A 197 -17.00 34.49 5.90
C ALA A 197 -17.41 34.40 4.41
N PRO A 198 -16.51 34.60 3.43
CA PRO A 198 -16.88 34.43 2.02
C PRO A 198 -17.29 33.01 1.68
N SER A 199 -16.69 32.00 2.29
CA SER A 199 -17.07 30.61 2.08
C SER A 199 -18.50 30.30 2.52
N LYS A 200 -18.93 30.83 3.66
CA LYS A 200 -20.33 30.74 4.12
C LYS A 200 -21.29 31.41 3.13
N GLN A 201 -20.93 32.58 2.64
CA GLN A 201 -21.76 33.34 1.69
C GLN A 201 -21.91 32.59 0.35
N VAL A 202 -20.88 31.87 -0.12
CA VAL A 202 -20.98 31.03 -1.34
C VAL A 202 -22.20 30.11 -1.27
N PHE A 203 -22.42 29.44 -0.14
CA PHE A 203 -23.56 28.53 0.04
C PHE A 203 -24.92 29.24 0.15
N CYS A 204 -24.91 30.56 0.37
CA CYS A 204 -26.12 31.38 0.47
C CYS A 204 -26.50 32.06 -0.86
N GLU A 205 -25.69 31.87 -1.92
CA GLU A 205 -26.02 32.34 -3.25
C GLU A 205 -27.05 31.42 -3.92
N ALA A 206 -27.76 31.94 -4.90
CA ALA A 206 -28.73 31.13 -5.68
C ALA A 206 -28.06 29.97 -6.44
N ASP A 207 -26.83 30.17 -6.89
CA ASP A 207 -25.98 29.14 -7.51
C ASP A 207 -24.63 29.09 -6.79
N PRO A 208 -24.50 28.21 -5.77
CA PRO A 208 -23.25 28.04 -5.03
C PRO A 208 -22.07 27.59 -5.89
N ALA A 209 -22.30 26.84 -6.97
CA ALA A 209 -21.24 26.37 -7.84
C ALA A 209 -20.64 27.52 -8.67
N LEU A 210 -21.50 28.40 -9.20
CA LEU A 210 -21.06 29.60 -9.89
C LEU A 210 -20.37 30.58 -8.94
N ALA A 211 -20.93 30.76 -7.74
CA ALA A 211 -20.36 31.62 -6.72
C ALA A 211 -18.95 31.16 -6.30
N TRP A 212 -18.78 29.86 -6.07
CA TRP A 212 -17.47 29.25 -5.78
C TRP A 212 -16.48 29.52 -6.92
N LYS A 213 -16.88 29.20 -8.17
CA LYS A 213 -16.04 29.40 -9.34
C LYS A 213 -15.59 30.86 -9.50
N ASN A 214 -16.47 31.83 -9.27
CA ASN A 214 -16.12 33.22 -9.33
C ASN A 214 -15.19 33.65 -8.19
N LEU A 215 -15.43 33.14 -6.97
CA LEU A 215 -14.59 33.43 -5.81
C LEU A 215 -13.18 32.86 -5.98
N ILE A 216 -13.05 31.59 -6.31
CA ILE A 216 -11.73 30.94 -6.39
C ILE A 216 -10.92 31.42 -7.60
N ALA A 217 -11.55 31.59 -8.78
CA ALA A 217 -10.82 31.95 -9.98
C ALA A 217 -10.54 33.46 -10.08
N LYS A 218 -11.52 34.28 -9.72
CA LYS A 218 -11.47 35.76 -9.94
C LYS A 218 -11.37 36.58 -8.66
N GLY A 219 -11.53 35.96 -7.47
CA GLY A 219 -11.62 36.68 -6.19
C GLY A 219 -12.92 37.47 -6.03
N THR A 220 -13.91 37.25 -6.92
CA THR A 220 -15.21 37.93 -6.85
C THR A 220 -15.95 37.45 -5.61
N GLN A 221 -16.24 38.39 -4.71
CA GLN A 221 -16.92 38.08 -3.47
C GLN A 221 -18.40 37.76 -3.70
N PRO A 222 -18.96 36.78 -2.96
CA PRO A 222 -20.40 36.53 -2.94
C PRO A 222 -21.16 37.76 -2.49
N THR A 223 -22.36 37.99 -3.01
CA THR A 223 -23.17 39.17 -2.76
C THR A 223 -24.31 38.96 -1.78
N SER A 224 -24.66 37.72 -1.49
CA SER A 224 -25.73 37.37 -0.56
C SER A 224 -25.46 37.92 0.83
N LYS A 225 -26.37 38.75 1.31
CA LYS A 225 -26.34 39.32 2.67
C LYS A 225 -27.20 38.52 3.66
N LYS A 226 -27.99 37.56 3.19
CA LYS A 226 -28.87 36.76 4.02
C LYS A 226 -28.09 35.61 4.60
N PRO A 227 -28.10 35.42 5.93
CA PRO A 227 -27.54 34.18 6.51
C PRO A 227 -28.35 32.95 6.07
N CYS A 228 -27.68 31.89 5.82
CA CYS A 228 -28.30 30.61 5.52
C CYS A 228 -27.59 29.48 6.25
N ALA A 229 -28.27 28.32 6.34
CA ALA A 229 -27.61 27.11 6.79
C ALA A 229 -26.53 26.68 5.77
N ASN A 230 -25.31 26.48 6.24
CA ASN A 230 -24.18 26.13 5.39
C ASN A 230 -23.29 25.08 6.08
N PRO A 231 -22.47 24.32 5.33
CA PRO A 231 -21.67 23.25 5.85
C PRO A 231 -20.24 23.64 6.26
N ILE A 232 -19.88 24.91 6.29
CA ILE A 232 -18.46 25.32 6.39
C ILE A 232 -17.79 24.79 7.67
N GLU A 233 -18.43 24.91 8.83
CA GLU A 233 -17.87 24.38 10.08
C GLU A 233 -17.71 22.86 10.02
N ARG A 234 -18.70 22.15 9.46
CA ARG A 234 -18.63 20.70 9.29
C ARG A 234 -17.51 20.28 8.33
N ASN A 235 -17.32 21.05 7.26
CA ASN A 235 -16.23 20.81 6.31
C ASN A 235 -14.85 21.05 6.93
N ILE A 236 -14.72 22.06 7.79
CA ILE A 236 -13.49 22.32 8.54
C ILE A 236 -13.22 21.17 9.51
N GLU A 237 -14.22 20.71 10.25
CA GLU A 237 -14.07 19.59 11.17
C GLU A 237 -13.78 18.27 10.42
N LEU A 238 -14.46 18.03 9.31
CA LEU A 238 -14.21 16.88 8.45
C LEU A 238 -12.74 16.88 7.98
N GLY A 239 -12.24 17.99 7.43
CA GLY A 239 -10.86 18.06 6.98
C GLY A 239 -9.85 17.76 8.09
N ARG A 240 -10.10 18.27 9.32
CA ARG A 240 -9.29 17.97 10.50
C ARG A 240 -9.35 16.49 10.88
N SER A 241 -10.56 15.91 10.95
CA SER A 241 -10.75 14.48 11.29
C SER A 241 -10.11 13.52 10.29
N LEU A 242 -10.01 13.94 9.02
CA LEU A 242 -9.31 13.21 7.95
C LEU A 242 -7.79 13.45 7.97
N GLY A 243 -7.27 14.23 8.91
CA GLY A 243 -5.84 14.54 9.05
C GLY A 243 -5.29 15.39 7.91
N LEU A 244 -6.12 16.22 7.27
CA LEU A 244 -5.68 17.09 6.18
C LEU A 244 -4.89 18.27 6.73
N GLN A 245 -3.60 18.33 6.45
CA GLN A 245 -2.68 19.34 6.98
C GLN A 245 -2.70 20.67 6.17
N GLY A 246 -3.39 20.70 5.02
CA GLY A 246 -3.43 21.87 4.15
C GLY A 246 -4.38 21.70 2.98
N THR A 247 -4.34 22.69 2.09
CA THR A 247 -5.13 22.72 0.86
C THR A 247 -4.27 23.05 -0.35
N PRO A 248 -4.63 22.55 -1.54
CA PRO A 248 -5.74 21.66 -1.82
C PRO A 248 -5.39 20.19 -1.54
N VAL A 249 -6.43 19.35 -1.36
CA VAL A 249 -6.32 17.91 -1.35
C VAL A 249 -7.33 17.33 -2.34
N VAL A 250 -6.89 16.47 -3.21
CA VAL A 250 -7.74 15.73 -4.18
C VAL A 250 -7.90 14.29 -3.69
N ILE A 251 -9.14 13.81 -3.63
CA ILE A 251 -9.48 12.44 -3.21
C ILE A 251 -10.22 11.77 -4.35
N PHE A 252 -9.71 10.62 -4.80
CA PHE A 252 -10.33 9.78 -5.83
C PHE A 252 -11.45 8.92 -5.24
N SER A 253 -12.32 8.38 -6.09
CA SER A 253 -13.48 7.58 -5.66
C SER A 253 -13.12 6.29 -4.92
N ASN A 254 -11.90 5.79 -5.02
CA ASN A 254 -11.37 4.69 -4.20
C ASN A 254 -10.76 5.16 -2.87
N GLY A 255 -10.88 6.44 -2.52
CA GLY A 255 -10.35 7.03 -1.31
C GLY A 255 -8.89 7.47 -1.38
N PHE A 256 -8.17 7.18 -2.48
CA PHE A 256 -6.79 7.62 -2.64
C PHE A 256 -6.70 9.15 -2.64
N LYS A 257 -5.80 9.70 -1.82
CA LYS A 257 -5.63 11.15 -1.68
C LYS A 257 -4.29 11.63 -2.22
N VAL A 258 -4.32 12.81 -2.83
CA VAL A 258 -3.15 13.54 -3.32
C VAL A 258 -3.17 14.95 -2.77
N ASN A 259 -2.06 15.38 -2.19
CA ASN A 259 -1.90 16.71 -1.64
C ASN A 259 -1.34 17.68 -2.68
N GLY A 260 -1.81 18.94 -2.65
CA GLY A 260 -1.30 20.00 -3.48
C GLY A 260 -1.99 20.14 -4.86
N ALA A 261 -1.54 21.13 -5.61
CA ALA A 261 -2.04 21.42 -6.95
C ALA A 261 -1.41 20.48 -7.97
N VAL A 262 -2.12 19.41 -8.32
CA VAL A 262 -1.67 18.43 -9.31
C VAL A 262 -2.15 18.80 -10.71
N PRO A 263 -1.32 18.62 -11.76
CA PRO A 263 -1.73 18.82 -13.16
C PRO A 263 -2.86 17.86 -13.56
N SER A 264 -3.73 18.33 -14.46
CA SER A 264 -4.81 17.50 -15.02
C SER A 264 -4.31 16.21 -15.66
N THR A 265 -3.16 16.26 -16.32
CA THR A 265 -2.50 15.08 -16.91
C THR A 265 -2.11 14.04 -15.84
N THR A 266 -1.67 14.50 -14.66
CA THR A 266 -1.37 13.61 -13.53
C THR A 266 -2.66 12.96 -13.00
N ILE A 267 -3.75 13.71 -12.88
CA ILE A 267 -5.06 13.17 -12.47
C ILE A 267 -5.56 12.12 -13.47
N GLU A 268 -5.44 12.38 -14.77
CA GLU A 268 -5.81 11.43 -15.81
C GLU A 268 -4.96 10.14 -15.78
N ASN A 269 -3.66 10.28 -15.53
CA ASN A 269 -2.76 9.13 -15.38
C ASN A 269 -3.14 8.29 -14.15
N MET A 270 -3.42 8.96 -13.02
CA MET A 270 -3.85 8.29 -11.79
C MET A 270 -5.16 7.52 -11.99
N TRP A 271 -6.16 8.06 -12.67
CA TRP A 271 -7.38 7.30 -12.97
C TRP A 271 -7.10 6.02 -13.74
N ARG A 272 -6.19 6.06 -14.74
CA ARG A 272 -5.79 4.87 -15.49
C ARG A 272 -5.05 3.84 -14.62
N GLU A 273 -4.10 4.31 -13.82
CA GLU A 273 -3.31 3.44 -12.93
C GLU A 273 -4.15 2.81 -11.82
N LEU A 274 -5.15 3.55 -11.31
CA LEU A 274 -6.05 3.09 -10.26
C LEU A 274 -7.23 2.26 -10.79
N GLY A 275 -7.43 2.21 -12.12
CA GLY A 275 -8.53 1.49 -12.75
C GLY A 275 -9.91 2.11 -12.49
N LEU A 276 -9.98 3.44 -12.39
CA LEU A 276 -11.19 4.22 -12.05
C LEU A 276 -11.84 4.88 -13.27
#